data_15ecd235455ba0c40039d674f3565198
#
_entry.id   15ecd235455ba0c40039d674f3565198
#
_cell.length_a   1.000
_cell.length_b   1.000
_cell.length_c   1.000
_cell.angle_alpha   90.00
_cell.angle_beta   90.00
_cell.angle_gamma   90.00
#
_symmetry.space_group_name_H-M   'P 1'
#
loop_
_entity.id
_entity.type
_entity.pdbx_description
1 polymer ?
#
loop_
_entity_poly.entity_id
_entity_poly.type
_entity_poly.pdbx_seq_one_letter_code
_entity_poly.pdbx_strand_id
1 'polypeptide(L)'
;MKEMGLAYWHPVTYRLIEKILYGRNYRKHYEALSREIGDSSILELCCGDCQVVDYLKGNTYQGLDINPRFVNHAKKKGINVSLQDVMVSEIPEVECIIIHNSLYQFYPHHEKLIYKALQSAQKKLIISEPVINLASSKNRIISFIARWITRVGNNSSAKRFSRKEMEEVFNKFHAERIEFLGRNLMGVISKN
;
A
#
# COMPACT_ATOMS: atom_id res chain seq x y z
N MET A 1 -19.73 -10.48 1.77
CA MET A 1 -18.70 -9.59 2.35
C MET A 1 -17.77 -10.47 3.18
N LYS A 2 -16.48 -10.58 2.80
CA LYS A 2 -15.49 -11.27 3.63
C LYS A 2 -15.35 -10.52 4.95
N GLU A 3 -15.33 -11.23 6.08
CA GLU A 3 -15.07 -10.60 7.38
C GLU A 3 -13.68 -9.97 7.38
N MET A 4 -13.64 -8.66 7.39
CA MET A 4 -12.39 -7.91 7.50
C MET A 4 -11.96 -7.87 8.97
N GLY A 5 -10.69 -8.11 9.24
CA GLY A 5 -10.13 -8.10 10.59
C GLY A 5 -10.40 -6.78 11.32
N LEU A 6 -10.44 -6.83 12.65
CA LEU A 6 -10.80 -5.69 13.54
C LEU A 6 -9.98 -4.41 13.30
N ALA A 7 -8.74 -4.54 12.82
CA ALA A 7 -7.89 -3.40 12.46
C ALA A 7 -8.47 -2.55 11.32
N TYR A 8 -9.25 -3.17 10.43
CA TYR A 8 -9.89 -2.51 9.30
C TYR A 8 -11.29 -1.97 9.64
N TRP A 9 -11.71 -2.07 10.90
CA TRP A 9 -13.03 -1.59 11.33
C TRP A 9 -13.09 -0.07 11.46
N HIS A 10 -11.97 0.57 11.82
CA HIS A 10 -11.94 2.03 11.97
C HIS A 10 -10.61 2.63 11.49
N PRO A 11 -10.64 3.61 10.56
CA PRO A 11 -9.44 4.20 9.97
C PRO A 11 -8.47 4.81 10.99
N VAL A 12 -8.98 5.45 12.06
CA VAL A 12 -8.13 6.04 13.11
C VAL A 12 -7.36 4.97 13.89
N THR A 13 -8.01 3.84 14.19
CA THR A 13 -7.34 2.71 14.86
C THR A 13 -6.27 2.11 13.97
N TYR A 14 -6.56 1.95 12.68
CA TYR A 14 -5.58 1.48 11.68
C TYR A 14 -4.34 2.38 11.66
N ARG A 15 -4.51 3.70 11.53
CA ARG A 15 -3.42 4.69 11.51
C ARG A 15 -2.58 4.66 12.81
N LEU A 16 -3.20 4.53 13.97
CA LEU A 16 -2.49 4.44 15.25
C LEU A 16 -1.62 3.18 15.32
N ILE A 17 -2.17 2.05 14.87
CA ILE A 17 -1.47 0.78 14.81
C ILE A 17 -0.25 0.87 13.88
N GLU A 18 -0.40 1.44 12.70
CA GLU A 18 0.72 1.65 11.79
C GLU A 18 1.81 2.51 12.42
N LYS A 19 1.46 3.63 13.06
CA LYS A 19 2.43 4.48 13.78
C LYS A 19 3.21 3.70 14.82
N ILE A 20 2.56 2.82 15.58
CA ILE A 20 3.21 1.96 16.57
C ILE A 20 4.15 0.95 15.88
N LEU A 21 3.70 0.29 14.82
CA LEU A 21 4.47 -0.73 14.11
C LEU A 21 5.68 -0.19 13.35
N TYR A 22 5.57 1.01 12.80
CA TYR A 22 6.64 1.66 12.04
C TYR A 22 7.56 2.52 12.95
N GLY A 23 7.05 2.99 14.10
CA GLY A 23 7.80 3.83 15.03
C GLY A 23 8.47 5.03 14.33
N ARG A 24 9.77 5.21 14.54
CA ARG A 24 10.54 6.32 13.93
C ARG A 24 10.60 6.27 12.39
N ASN A 25 10.37 5.12 11.78
CA ASN A 25 10.40 4.96 10.32
C ASN A 25 9.05 5.29 9.65
N TYR A 26 7.98 5.51 10.44
CA TYR A 26 6.66 5.83 9.91
C TYR A 26 6.70 7.05 8.97
N ARG A 27 7.26 8.15 9.45
CA ARG A 27 7.35 9.38 8.66
C ARG A 27 8.32 9.26 7.49
N LYS A 28 9.49 8.65 7.72
CA LYS A 28 10.56 8.53 6.71
C LYS A 28 10.11 7.79 5.46
N HIS A 29 9.29 6.75 5.59
CA HIS A 29 8.88 6.00 4.41
C HIS A 29 7.83 6.76 3.59
N TYR A 30 6.93 7.55 4.21
CA TYR A 30 6.02 8.42 3.46
C TYR A 30 6.75 9.60 2.80
N GLU A 31 7.75 10.16 3.46
CA GLU A 31 8.62 11.19 2.87
C GLU A 31 9.41 10.66 1.66
N ALA A 32 9.91 9.43 1.73
CA ALA A 32 10.56 8.78 0.61
C ALA A 32 9.58 8.52 -0.55
N LEU A 33 8.38 8.04 -0.24
CA LEU A 33 7.32 7.85 -1.23
C LEU A 33 6.95 9.18 -1.90
N SER A 34 6.72 10.25 -1.13
CA SER A 34 6.43 11.59 -1.65
C SER A 34 7.55 12.14 -2.55
N ARG A 35 8.81 11.89 -2.18
CA ARG A 35 9.97 12.27 -3.01
C ARG A 35 9.96 11.57 -4.36
N GLU A 36 9.66 10.27 -4.39
CA GLU A 36 9.58 9.50 -5.64
C GLU A 36 8.36 9.89 -6.49
N ILE A 37 7.27 10.30 -5.88
CA ILE A 37 6.10 10.83 -6.58
C ILE A 37 6.47 12.12 -7.34
N GLY A 38 7.19 13.05 -6.68
CA GLY A 38 7.48 14.38 -7.21
C GLY A 38 6.20 15.19 -7.43
N ASP A 39 6.09 15.86 -8.58
CA ASP A 39 4.95 16.71 -8.95
C ASP A 39 3.87 15.97 -9.77
N SER A 40 3.97 14.64 -9.90
CA SER A 40 3.04 13.84 -10.71
C SER A 40 1.63 13.84 -10.13
N SER A 41 0.63 13.74 -10.99
CA SER A 41 -0.73 13.32 -10.61
C SER A 41 -0.71 11.86 -10.13
N ILE A 42 -1.56 11.52 -9.14
CA ILE A 42 -1.44 10.27 -8.40
C ILE A 42 -2.75 9.51 -8.39
N LEU A 43 -2.65 8.20 -8.59
CA LEU A 43 -3.67 7.23 -8.25
C LEU A 43 -3.11 6.22 -7.25
N GLU A 44 -3.66 6.17 -6.04
CA GLU A 44 -3.30 5.18 -5.04
C GLU A 44 -4.30 4.01 -5.07
N LEU A 45 -3.79 2.80 -5.35
CA LEU A 45 -4.59 1.58 -5.34
C LEU A 45 -4.62 0.98 -3.93
N CYS A 46 -5.81 0.61 -3.45
CA CYS A 46 -6.05 0.12 -2.08
C CYS A 46 -5.59 1.15 -1.04
N CYS A 47 -6.02 2.40 -1.22
CA CYS A 47 -5.53 3.57 -0.50
C CYS A 47 -5.83 3.58 1.00
N GLY A 48 -6.72 2.71 1.48
CA GLY A 48 -7.09 2.65 2.90
C GLY A 48 -7.56 4.01 3.42
N ASP A 49 -6.90 4.55 4.44
CA ASP A 49 -7.20 5.86 5.03
C ASP A 49 -6.43 7.03 4.35
N CYS A 50 -5.86 6.79 3.17
CA CYS A 50 -5.20 7.79 2.31
C CYS A 50 -4.07 8.57 3.02
N GLN A 51 -3.23 7.88 3.80
CA GLN A 51 -2.20 8.54 4.61
C GLN A 51 -1.14 9.27 3.77
N VAL A 52 -0.90 8.82 2.54
CA VAL A 52 0.07 9.45 1.64
C VAL A 52 -0.27 10.92 1.39
N VAL A 53 -1.56 11.27 1.41
CA VAL A 53 -2.05 12.64 1.17
C VAL A 53 -1.46 13.64 2.17
N ASP A 54 -1.20 13.22 3.42
CA ASP A 54 -0.60 14.08 4.44
C ASP A 54 0.85 14.54 4.10
N TYR A 55 1.47 13.92 3.07
CA TYR A 55 2.86 14.15 2.65
C TYR A 55 2.99 14.72 1.23
N LEU A 56 1.86 14.90 0.53
CA LEU A 56 1.85 15.47 -0.82
C LEU A 56 1.96 17.00 -0.79
N LYS A 57 2.50 17.56 -1.87
CA LYS A 57 2.73 19.00 -2.02
C LYS A 57 1.78 19.63 -3.05
N GLY A 58 0.47 19.40 -2.89
CA GLY A 58 -0.53 19.95 -3.82
C GLY A 58 -0.76 19.11 -5.09
N ASN A 59 -0.28 17.86 -5.10
CA ASN A 59 -0.51 16.93 -6.22
C ASN A 59 -1.99 16.66 -6.41
N THR A 60 -2.43 16.48 -7.66
CA THR A 60 -3.74 15.89 -7.95
C THR A 60 -3.75 14.44 -7.49
N TYR A 61 -4.63 14.11 -6.55
CA TYR A 61 -4.72 12.79 -5.93
C TYR A 61 -6.09 12.15 -6.15
N GLN A 62 -6.08 10.86 -6.44
CA GLN A 62 -7.24 9.98 -6.39
C GLN A 62 -6.87 8.69 -5.67
N GLY A 63 -7.75 8.20 -4.81
CA GLY A 63 -7.62 6.90 -4.16
C GLY A 63 -8.69 5.91 -4.60
N LEU A 64 -8.35 4.63 -4.71
CA LEU A 64 -9.30 3.53 -4.91
C LEU A 64 -9.19 2.56 -3.75
N ASP A 65 -10.31 2.19 -3.15
CA ASP A 65 -10.38 1.15 -2.11
C ASP A 65 -11.69 0.37 -2.18
N ILE A 66 -11.65 -0.89 -1.79
CA ILE A 66 -12.84 -1.77 -1.74
C ILE A 66 -13.61 -1.64 -0.42
N ASN A 67 -13.00 -1.01 0.60
CA ASN A 67 -13.58 -0.89 1.93
C ASN A 67 -14.43 0.38 2.05
N PRO A 68 -15.78 0.28 2.13
CA PRO A 68 -16.65 1.46 2.18
C PRO A 68 -16.42 2.32 3.43
N ARG A 69 -15.90 1.76 4.53
CA ARG A 69 -15.61 2.53 5.75
C ARG A 69 -14.43 3.47 5.56
N PHE A 70 -13.37 3.00 4.91
CA PHE A 70 -12.21 3.83 4.56
C PHE A 70 -12.60 4.90 3.54
N VAL A 71 -13.31 4.51 2.48
CA VAL A 71 -13.79 5.44 1.44
C VAL A 71 -14.67 6.53 2.06
N ASN A 72 -15.64 6.18 2.89
CA ASN A 72 -16.51 7.15 3.54
C ASN A 72 -15.75 8.07 4.50
N HIS A 73 -14.75 7.54 5.21
CA HIS A 73 -13.91 8.33 6.10
C HIS A 73 -13.04 9.34 5.31
N ALA A 74 -12.43 8.93 4.22
CA ALA A 74 -11.62 9.79 3.36
C ALA A 74 -12.48 10.87 2.68
N LYS A 75 -13.66 10.53 2.18
CA LYS A 75 -14.63 11.50 1.62
C LYS A 75 -15.04 12.58 2.61
N LYS A 76 -15.28 12.20 3.89
CA LYS A 76 -15.58 13.17 4.96
C LYS A 76 -14.45 14.17 5.22
N LYS A 77 -13.22 13.83 4.86
CA LYS A 77 -12.05 14.71 4.93
C LYS A 77 -11.82 15.52 3.65
N GLY A 78 -12.70 15.42 2.66
CA GLY A 78 -12.56 16.10 1.37
C GLY A 78 -11.54 15.42 0.44
N ILE A 79 -11.09 14.19 0.74
CA ILE A 79 -10.13 13.46 -0.10
C ILE A 79 -10.88 12.81 -1.26
N ASN A 80 -10.36 12.96 -2.48
CA ASN A 80 -10.90 12.33 -3.67
C ASN A 80 -10.63 10.82 -3.64
N VAL A 81 -11.67 10.02 -3.40
CA VAL A 81 -11.57 8.57 -3.29
C VAL A 81 -12.84 7.88 -3.81
N SER A 82 -12.67 6.73 -4.44
CA SER A 82 -13.77 5.93 -5.00
C SER A 82 -13.80 4.52 -4.43
N LEU A 83 -15.03 4.01 -4.22
CA LEU A 83 -15.25 2.61 -3.82
C LEU A 83 -15.12 1.72 -5.05
N GLN A 84 -14.04 0.96 -5.15
CA GLN A 84 -13.74 0.20 -6.35
C GLN A 84 -12.87 -1.03 -6.06
N ASP A 85 -13.19 -2.15 -6.72
CA ASP A 85 -12.33 -3.34 -6.75
C ASP A 85 -11.33 -3.21 -7.90
N VAL A 86 -10.07 -2.98 -7.56
CA VAL A 86 -8.98 -2.78 -8.53
C VAL A 86 -8.67 -4.01 -9.39
N MET A 87 -9.10 -5.19 -8.97
CA MET A 87 -8.92 -6.42 -9.75
C MET A 87 -9.96 -6.57 -10.87
N VAL A 88 -11.15 -6.02 -10.68
CA VAL A 88 -12.30 -6.17 -11.60
C VAL A 88 -12.49 -4.92 -12.45
N SER A 89 -12.48 -3.75 -11.82
CA SER A 89 -12.76 -2.47 -12.48
C SER A 89 -11.56 -1.97 -13.29
N GLU A 90 -11.80 -1.14 -14.28
CA GLU A 90 -10.73 -0.42 -14.99
C GLU A 90 -10.00 0.54 -14.04
N ILE A 91 -8.71 0.67 -14.24
CA ILE A 91 -7.86 1.63 -13.52
C ILE A 91 -7.70 2.86 -14.42
N PRO A 92 -8.09 4.07 -13.94
CA PRO A 92 -7.92 5.30 -14.72
C PRO A 92 -6.45 5.57 -15.06
N GLU A 93 -6.20 6.16 -16.22
CA GLU A 93 -4.86 6.61 -16.59
C GLU A 93 -4.43 7.81 -15.74
N VAL A 94 -3.17 7.79 -15.30
CA VAL A 94 -2.57 8.82 -14.45
C VAL A 94 -1.04 8.77 -14.57
N GLU A 95 -0.37 9.87 -14.26
CA GLU A 95 1.09 9.90 -14.37
C GLU A 95 1.79 8.90 -13.43
N CYS A 96 1.35 8.82 -12.17
CA CYS A 96 1.97 7.96 -11.15
C CYS A 96 0.92 7.09 -10.46
N ILE A 97 1.09 5.78 -10.50
CA ILE A 97 0.30 4.85 -9.71
C ILE A 97 1.10 4.39 -8.49
N ILE A 98 0.40 4.26 -7.35
CA ILE A 98 1.00 3.82 -6.09
C ILE A 98 0.28 2.57 -5.60
N ILE A 99 1.04 1.55 -5.19
CA ILE A 99 0.57 0.41 -4.40
C ILE A 99 1.39 0.40 -3.10
N HIS A 100 0.74 0.77 -1.99
CA HIS A 100 1.41 0.92 -0.70
C HIS A 100 0.81 -0.01 0.36
N ASN A 101 1.64 -0.89 0.96
CA ASN A 101 1.26 -1.82 2.03
C ASN A 101 0.07 -2.75 1.70
N SER A 102 -0.19 -3.04 0.42
CA SER A 102 -1.41 -3.73 0.01
C SER A 102 -1.21 -4.85 -1.03
N LEU A 103 -0.07 -4.90 -1.73
CA LEU A 103 0.19 -5.87 -2.79
C LEU A 103 0.10 -7.33 -2.30
N TYR A 104 0.54 -7.61 -1.06
CA TYR A 104 0.49 -8.94 -0.46
C TYR A 104 -0.93 -9.54 -0.40
N GLN A 105 -1.98 -8.71 -0.40
CA GLN A 105 -3.37 -9.15 -0.34
C GLN A 105 -3.80 -9.87 -1.63
N PHE A 106 -3.08 -9.64 -2.72
CA PHE A 106 -3.35 -10.19 -4.03
C PHE A 106 -2.53 -11.46 -4.35
N TYR A 107 -1.73 -11.96 -3.40
CA TYR A 107 -0.99 -13.20 -3.59
C TYR A 107 -1.96 -14.40 -3.80
N PRO A 108 -1.76 -15.29 -4.80
CA PRO A 108 -0.63 -15.36 -5.73
C PRO A 108 -0.80 -14.51 -7.02
N HIS A 109 -1.90 -13.75 -7.16
CA HIS A 109 -2.26 -13.01 -8.39
C HIS A 109 -1.75 -11.56 -8.41
N HIS A 110 -0.80 -11.20 -7.55
CA HIS A 110 -0.26 -9.84 -7.41
C HIS A 110 0.36 -9.29 -8.70
N GLU A 111 0.97 -10.15 -9.52
CA GLU A 111 1.53 -9.75 -10.82
C GLU A 111 0.45 -9.22 -11.77
N LYS A 112 -0.75 -9.81 -11.75
CA LYS A 112 -1.88 -9.31 -12.55
C LYS A 112 -2.23 -7.86 -12.19
N LEU A 113 -2.20 -7.50 -10.89
CA LEU A 113 -2.41 -6.14 -10.46
C LEU A 113 -1.29 -5.21 -10.92
N ILE A 114 -0.03 -5.67 -10.84
CA ILE A 114 1.13 -4.90 -11.31
C ILE A 114 1.02 -4.61 -12.81
N TYR A 115 0.74 -5.63 -13.64
CA TYR A 115 0.53 -5.43 -15.09
C TYR A 115 -0.58 -4.43 -15.37
N LYS A 116 -1.73 -4.57 -14.68
CA LYS A 116 -2.86 -3.69 -14.84
C LYS A 116 -2.54 -2.25 -14.45
N ALA A 117 -1.80 -2.05 -13.35
CA ALA A 117 -1.33 -0.74 -12.92
C ALA A 117 -0.35 -0.13 -13.94
N LEU A 118 0.59 -0.91 -14.46
CA LEU A 118 1.54 -0.45 -15.48
C LEU A 118 0.86 -0.05 -16.79
N GLN A 119 -0.23 -0.74 -17.18
CA GLN A 119 -1.00 -0.32 -18.37
C GLN A 119 -1.58 1.08 -18.21
N SER A 120 -2.04 1.43 -17.00
CA SER A 120 -2.71 2.71 -16.70
C SER A 120 -1.74 3.81 -16.23
N ALA A 121 -0.52 3.47 -15.78
CA ALA A 121 0.50 4.45 -15.44
C ALA A 121 1.07 5.09 -16.71
N GLN A 122 1.11 6.42 -16.75
CA GLN A 122 1.70 7.16 -17.90
C GLN A 122 3.22 7.36 -17.73
N LYS A 123 3.70 7.51 -16.50
CA LYS A 123 5.13 7.74 -16.21
C LYS A 123 5.73 6.61 -15.37
N LYS A 124 5.09 6.25 -14.24
CA LYS A 124 5.67 5.30 -13.30
C LYS A 124 4.65 4.62 -12.40
N LEU A 125 5.03 3.43 -11.93
CA LEU A 125 4.40 2.69 -10.85
C LEU A 125 5.36 2.63 -9.65
N ILE A 126 4.90 3.01 -8.48
CA ILE A 126 5.65 2.90 -7.22
C ILE A 126 4.98 1.84 -6.35
N ILE A 127 5.74 0.83 -5.96
CA ILE A 127 5.28 -0.21 -5.04
C ILE A 127 6.12 -0.14 -3.77
N SER A 128 5.46 -0.08 -2.61
CA SER A 128 6.14 -0.12 -1.31
C SER A 128 5.47 -1.14 -0.41
N GLU A 129 6.16 -2.26 -0.12
CA GLU A 129 5.62 -3.39 0.65
C GLU A 129 6.46 -3.72 1.88
N PRO A 130 5.82 -4.05 3.02
CA PRO A 130 6.52 -4.52 4.19
C PRO A 130 7.07 -5.92 3.97
N VAL A 131 8.39 -6.04 4.04
CA VAL A 131 9.15 -7.29 3.85
C VAL A 131 9.70 -7.88 5.17
N ILE A 132 9.54 -7.15 6.28
CA ILE A 132 9.86 -7.64 7.62
C ILE A 132 8.59 -8.12 8.30
N ASN A 133 8.55 -9.42 8.62
CA ASN A 133 7.44 -10.01 9.35
C ASN A 133 7.56 -9.71 10.85
N LEU A 134 6.76 -8.77 11.37
CA LEU A 134 6.72 -8.46 12.80
C LEU A 134 6.00 -9.51 13.64
N ALA A 135 5.27 -10.44 13.04
CA ALA A 135 4.65 -11.54 13.79
C ALA A 135 5.70 -12.48 14.42
N SER A 136 6.92 -12.49 13.88
CA SER A 136 8.09 -13.21 14.43
C SER A 136 9.01 -12.32 15.29
N SER A 137 8.58 -11.10 15.64
CA SER A 137 9.36 -10.21 16.50
C SER A 137 9.60 -10.83 17.88
N LYS A 138 10.81 -10.66 18.42
CA LYS A 138 11.16 -11.05 19.81
C LYS A 138 10.35 -10.24 20.85
N ASN A 139 9.85 -9.05 20.48
CA ASN A 139 8.96 -8.27 21.33
C ASN A 139 7.54 -8.86 21.25
N ARG A 140 7.08 -9.47 22.36
CA ARG A 140 5.79 -10.15 22.48
C ARG A 140 4.61 -9.23 22.17
N ILE A 141 4.68 -7.95 22.54
CA ILE A 141 3.63 -6.96 22.26
C ILE A 141 3.53 -6.68 20.77
N ILE A 142 4.68 -6.42 20.13
CA ILE A 142 4.73 -6.17 18.67
C ILE A 142 4.25 -7.41 17.90
N SER A 143 4.69 -8.61 18.30
CA SER A 143 4.28 -9.84 17.62
C SER A 143 2.79 -10.15 17.83
N PHE A 144 2.23 -9.84 19.00
CA PHE A 144 0.80 -9.99 19.27
C PHE A 144 -0.04 -9.02 18.44
N ILE A 145 0.32 -7.73 18.43
CA ILE A 145 -0.34 -6.70 17.62
C ILE A 145 -0.24 -7.06 16.14
N ALA A 146 0.94 -7.45 15.64
CA ALA A 146 1.15 -7.84 14.26
C ALA A 146 0.28 -9.04 13.85
N ARG A 147 0.20 -10.09 14.69
CA ARG A 147 -0.68 -11.26 14.46
C ARG A 147 -2.16 -10.88 14.49
N TRP A 148 -2.56 -9.99 15.38
CA TRP A 148 -3.93 -9.53 15.49
C TRP A 148 -4.39 -8.72 14.27
N ILE A 149 -3.49 -7.89 13.72
CA ILE A 149 -3.76 -7.07 12.52
C ILE A 149 -3.79 -7.93 11.25
N THR A 150 -2.94 -8.95 11.18
CA THR A 150 -2.80 -9.80 9.98
C THR A 150 -3.92 -10.83 9.82
N ARG A 151 -4.84 -10.94 10.78
CA ARG A 151 -6.07 -11.75 10.62
C ARG A 151 -7.05 -11.03 9.70
N VAL A 152 -6.77 -11.05 8.40
CA VAL A 152 -7.69 -10.57 7.35
C VAL A 152 -8.55 -11.75 6.91
N GLY A 153 -9.78 -11.82 7.39
CA GLY A 153 -10.76 -12.84 7.01
C GLY A 153 -10.43 -14.27 7.51
N ASN A 154 -11.31 -15.22 7.21
CA ASN A 154 -11.19 -16.64 7.59
C ASN A 154 -10.00 -17.40 6.92
N ASN A 155 -9.26 -16.77 6.04
CA ASN A 155 -7.97 -17.28 5.54
C ASN A 155 -6.85 -16.73 6.43
N SER A 156 -6.48 -17.51 7.41
CA SER A 156 -5.49 -17.22 8.48
C SER A 156 -4.03 -17.07 8.00
N SER A 157 -3.78 -16.82 6.71
CA SER A 157 -2.43 -16.60 6.20
C SER A 157 -2.43 -15.84 4.86
N ALA A 158 -2.76 -14.55 4.88
CA ALA A 158 -2.30 -13.73 3.76
C ALA A 158 -0.76 -13.79 3.77
N LYS A 159 -0.19 -14.48 2.79
CA LYS A 159 1.25 -14.63 2.66
C LYS A 159 1.87 -13.26 2.50
N ARG A 160 2.76 -12.88 3.43
CA ARG A 160 3.57 -11.66 3.31
C ARG A 160 4.80 -11.96 2.47
N PHE A 161 5.19 -11.01 1.63
CA PHE A 161 6.43 -11.12 0.88
C PHE A 161 7.63 -11.08 1.82
N SER A 162 8.59 -11.96 1.59
CA SER A 162 9.96 -11.80 2.08
C SER A 162 10.69 -10.74 1.25
N ARG A 163 11.80 -10.24 1.76
CA ARG A 163 12.65 -9.31 1.01
C ARG A 163 13.07 -9.89 -0.34
N LYS A 164 13.51 -11.16 -0.36
CA LYS A 164 13.93 -11.85 -1.58
C LYS A 164 12.81 -11.94 -2.62
N GLU A 165 11.61 -12.33 -2.20
CA GLU A 165 10.44 -12.39 -3.10
C GLU A 165 10.08 -11.03 -3.69
N MET A 166 10.16 -9.94 -2.91
CA MET A 166 9.91 -8.61 -3.44
C MET A 166 11.03 -8.12 -4.37
N GLU A 167 12.29 -8.45 -4.08
CA GLU A 167 13.42 -8.18 -5.00
C GLU A 167 13.23 -8.94 -6.33
N GLU A 168 12.77 -10.19 -6.29
CA GLU A 168 12.44 -10.97 -7.49
C GLU A 168 11.29 -10.33 -8.30
N VAL A 169 10.24 -9.84 -7.62
CA VAL A 169 9.16 -9.07 -8.27
C VAL A 169 9.71 -7.82 -8.94
N PHE A 170 10.50 -7.01 -8.23
CA PHE A 170 11.06 -5.77 -8.78
C PHE A 170 12.00 -6.02 -9.96
N ASN A 171 12.83 -7.07 -9.89
CA ASN A 171 13.70 -7.45 -10.99
C ASN A 171 12.89 -7.90 -12.23
N LYS A 172 11.82 -8.68 -12.02
CA LYS A 172 10.92 -9.14 -13.09
C LYS A 172 10.26 -7.98 -13.83
N PHE A 173 9.88 -6.92 -13.11
CA PHE A 173 9.23 -5.74 -13.67
C PHE A 173 10.21 -4.59 -13.97
N HIS A 174 11.52 -4.86 -13.97
CA HIS A 174 12.58 -3.91 -14.31
C HIS A 174 12.52 -2.61 -13.52
N ALA A 175 12.35 -2.71 -12.18
CA ALA A 175 12.39 -1.54 -11.33
C ALA A 175 13.74 -0.83 -11.45
N GLU A 176 13.73 0.46 -11.78
CA GLU A 176 14.93 1.29 -11.94
C GLU A 176 15.59 1.62 -10.61
N ARG A 177 14.78 1.66 -9.56
CA ARG A 177 15.25 1.93 -8.19
C ARG A 177 14.57 0.97 -7.22
N ILE A 178 15.38 0.43 -6.30
CA ILE A 178 14.91 -0.37 -5.16
C ILE A 178 15.53 0.23 -3.90
N GLU A 179 14.72 0.63 -2.94
CA GLU A 179 15.17 1.24 -1.68
C GLU A 179 14.54 0.54 -0.47
N PHE A 180 15.36 0.22 0.53
CA PHE A 180 14.89 -0.36 1.79
C PHE A 180 14.64 0.73 2.83
N LEU A 181 13.38 0.90 3.22
CA LEU A 181 12.89 1.96 4.10
C LEU A 181 12.44 1.39 5.45
N GLY A 182 13.37 0.96 6.25
CA GLY A 182 13.14 0.42 7.61
C GLY A 182 12.46 -0.94 7.62
N ARG A 183 11.24 -1.05 7.15
CA ARG A 183 10.47 -2.31 7.04
C ARG A 183 10.01 -2.61 5.63
N ASN A 184 9.85 -1.56 4.85
CA ASN A 184 9.37 -1.67 3.48
C ASN A 184 10.53 -1.78 2.51
N LEU A 185 10.31 -2.54 1.47
CA LEU A 185 11.07 -2.45 0.24
C LEU A 185 10.23 -1.68 -0.76
N MET A 186 10.75 -0.56 -1.24
CA MET A 186 10.13 0.28 -2.25
C MET A 186 10.81 0.06 -3.58
N GLY A 187 10.03 -0.11 -4.64
CA GLY A 187 10.50 -0.19 -6.02
C GLY A 187 9.79 0.85 -6.89
N VAL A 188 10.54 1.47 -7.78
CA VAL A 188 10.04 2.41 -8.79
C VAL A 188 10.21 1.77 -10.16
N ILE A 189 9.12 1.64 -10.90
CA ILE A 189 9.07 1.04 -12.24
C ILE A 189 8.60 2.14 -13.19
N SER A 190 9.49 2.63 -14.03
CA SER A 190 9.16 3.65 -15.04
C SER A 190 8.51 3.00 -16.26
N LYS A 191 7.60 3.74 -16.89
CA LYS A 191 7.02 3.36 -18.17
C LYS A 191 7.86 4.02 -19.28
N ASN A 192 8.53 3.20 -20.04
CA ASN A 192 9.25 3.62 -21.26
C ASN A 192 8.29 3.95 -22.40
#